data_c87d00ce15adf5333c81ff474280bc13
#
_entry.id   c87d00ce15adf5333c81ff474280bc13
#
_cell.length_a   1.000
_cell.length_b   1.000
_cell.length_c   1.000
_cell.angle_alpha   90.00
_cell.angle_beta   90.00
_cell.angle_gamma   90.00
#
_symmetry.space_group_name_H-M   'P 1'
#
loop_
_entity.id
_entity.type
_entity.pdbx_description
1 polymer ?
#
loop_
_entity_poly.entity_id
_entity_poly.type
_entity_poly.pdbx_seq_one_letter_code
_entity_poly.pdbx_strand_id
1 'polypeptide(L)'
;MTVPGALRSSVVVFVAAMLQVVIVSALVIGGGALDLLLIVVVSLGLLRGSLPGAVFGFAGGLVVDLLTLDTLGITSLVLTLAGFWAGRYGETTGRDRRKAPLVAVGAITILAGVFGFLLHYLLGEDVVARHALVTALVPTLALNLLLALPVHALVRRSVGEGPAVEPVREVEVVV
;
A
#
# COMPACT_ATOMS: atom_id res chain seq x y z
N MET A 1 2.62 19.27 -2.45
CA MET A 1 3.56 18.65 -1.49
C MET A 1 4.75 19.58 -1.31
N THR A 2 5.18 19.81 -0.06
CA THR A 2 6.45 20.51 0.20
C THR A 2 7.62 19.59 -0.14
N VAL A 3 8.70 20.13 -0.72
CA VAL A 3 9.90 19.34 -1.11
C VAL A 3 10.41 18.45 0.03
N PRO A 4 10.51 18.92 1.30
CA PRO A 4 10.96 18.07 2.42
C PRO A 4 9.98 16.93 2.74
N GLY A 5 8.70 17.12 2.49
CA GLY A 5 7.70 16.07 2.71
C GLY A 5 7.76 14.96 1.64
N ALA A 6 8.05 15.32 0.39
CA ALA A 6 8.24 14.34 -0.69
C ALA A 6 9.50 13.50 -0.43
N LEU A 7 10.61 14.15 -0.06
CA LEU A 7 11.87 13.47 0.22
C LEU A 7 11.73 12.45 1.37
N ARG A 8 11.07 12.84 2.48
CA ARG A 8 10.80 11.92 3.59
C ARG A 8 9.96 10.72 3.18
N SER A 9 8.90 10.95 2.37
CA SER A 9 8.07 9.85 1.86
C SER A 9 8.86 8.92 0.96
N SER A 10 9.72 9.45 0.07
CA SER A 10 10.59 8.65 -0.79
C SER A 10 11.56 7.76 0.02
N VAL A 11 12.19 8.32 1.04
CA VAL A 11 13.08 7.56 1.93
C VAL A 11 12.34 6.45 2.65
N VAL A 12 11.15 6.73 3.19
CA VAL A 12 10.33 5.72 3.87
C VAL A 12 9.93 4.58 2.94
N VAL A 13 9.50 4.90 1.71
CA VAL A 13 9.14 3.89 0.70
C VAL A 13 10.35 3.08 0.27
N PHE A 14 11.48 3.73 0.03
CA PHE A 14 12.71 3.03 -0.35
C PHE A 14 13.20 2.07 0.74
N VAL A 15 13.22 2.50 1.99
CA VAL A 15 13.57 1.64 3.13
C VAL A 15 12.58 0.49 3.27
N ALA A 16 11.27 0.75 3.11
CA ALA A 16 10.26 -0.29 3.16
C ALA A 16 10.43 -1.31 2.03
N ALA A 17 10.76 -0.87 0.80
CA ALA A 17 11.04 -1.75 -0.32
C ALA A 17 12.28 -2.63 -0.07
N MET A 18 13.36 -2.06 0.46
CA MET A 18 14.54 -2.83 0.85
C MET A 18 14.22 -3.88 1.93
N LEU A 19 13.49 -3.47 2.98
CA LEU A 19 13.08 -4.38 4.04
C LEU A 19 12.13 -5.48 3.52
N GLN A 20 11.24 -5.14 2.58
CA GLN A 20 10.32 -6.10 1.95
C GLN A 20 11.09 -7.25 1.31
N VAL A 21 12.11 -6.94 0.50
CA VAL A 21 12.93 -7.96 -0.17
C VAL A 21 13.62 -8.87 0.84
N VAL A 22 14.16 -8.31 1.93
CA VAL A 22 14.81 -9.08 3.00
C VAL A 22 13.79 -9.92 3.78
N ILE A 23 12.63 -9.34 4.11
CA ILE A 23 11.58 -10.02 4.89
C ILE A 23 10.97 -11.17 4.09
N VAL A 24 10.66 -10.98 2.81
CA VAL A 24 10.08 -12.04 1.96
C VAL A 24 11.03 -13.22 1.84
N SER A 25 12.36 -12.97 1.77
CA SER A 25 13.34 -14.05 1.74
C SER A 25 13.52 -14.80 3.07
N ALA A 26 13.16 -14.15 4.21
CA ALA A 26 13.42 -14.68 5.55
C ALA A 26 12.18 -15.21 6.28
N LEU A 27 10.99 -14.71 5.99
CA LEU A 27 9.77 -14.95 6.78
C LEU A 27 8.57 -15.34 5.90
N VAL A 28 8.48 -16.62 5.59
CA VAL A 28 7.24 -17.24 5.09
C VAL A 28 6.57 -17.97 6.27
N ILE A 29 5.53 -17.39 6.85
CA ILE A 29 4.81 -17.97 7.98
C ILE A 29 3.47 -18.54 7.49
N GLY A 30 3.32 -19.87 7.59
CA GLY A 30 2.07 -20.52 7.21
C GLY A 30 1.68 -20.41 5.74
N GLY A 31 2.67 -20.20 4.85
CA GLY A 31 2.44 -20.01 3.41
C GLY A 31 2.12 -18.57 3.00
N GLY A 32 1.94 -17.64 3.95
CA GLY A 32 1.75 -16.22 3.67
C GLY A 32 3.01 -15.40 3.95
N ALA A 33 3.19 -14.33 3.22
CA ALA A 33 4.27 -13.37 3.42
C ALA A 33 3.71 -12.04 3.93
N LEU A 34 4.47 -11.41 4.82
CA LEU A 34 4.18 -10.04 5.25
C LEU A 34 4.42 -9.07 4.09
N ASP A 35 3.44 -8.24 3.77
CA ASP A 35 3.59 -7.19 2.76
C ASP A 35 3.76 -5.81 3.41
N LEU A 36 4.99 -5.58 3.91
CA LEU A 36 5.36 -4.33 4.58
C LEU A 36 5.22 -3.13 3.65
N LEU A 37 5.63 -3.28 2.40
CA LEU A 37 5.58 -2.19 1.43
C LEU A 37 4.14 -1.79 1.11
N LEU A 38 3.22 -2.75 0.98
CA LEU A 38 1.78 -2.48 0.81
C LEU A 38 1.25 -1.68 2.00
N ILE A 39 1.56 -2.06 3.25
CA ILE A 39 1.09 -1.34 4.45
C ILE A 39 1.63 0.09 4.46
N VAL A 40 2.89 0.31 4.08
CA VAL A 40 3.50 1.64 4.00
C VAL A 40 2.84 2.49 2.91
N VAL A 41 2.63 1.94 1.71
CA VAL A 41 1.97 2.62 0.59
C VAL A 41 0.53 2.98 0.93
N VAL A 42 -0.23 2.06 1.53
CA VAL A 42 -1.60 2.32 2.03
C VAL A 42 -1.58 3.44 3.07
N SER A 43 -0.64 3.40 4.01
CA SER A 43 -0.50 4.45 5.03
C SER A 43 -0.19 5.82 4.43
N LEU A 44 0.70 5.87 3.43
CA LEU A 44 1.02 7.10 2.70
C LEU A 44 -0.19 7.62 1.90
N GLY A 45 -0.93 6.73 1.24
CA GLY A 45 -2.18 7.07 0.55
C GLY A 45 -3.17 7.73 1.51
N LEU A 46 -3.44 7.09 2.66
CA LEU A 46 -4.34 7.63 3.69
C LEU A 46 -3.89 9.01 4.20
N LEU A 47 -2.58 9.23 4.39
CA LEU A 47 -2.03 10.47 4.95
C LEU A 47 -1.88 11.59 3.92
N ARG A 48 -1.57 11.26 2.67
CA ARG A 48 -1.18 12.21 1.63
C ARG A 48 -2.19 12.35 0.48
N GLY A 49 -3.14 11.40 0.38
CA GLY A 49 -4.15 11.37 -0.67
C GLY A 49 -3.83 10.42 -1.80
N SER A 50 -4.75 10.34 -2.78
CA SER A 50 -4.76 9.33 -3.84
C SER A 50 -3.58 9.45 -4.81
N LEU A 51 -3.27 10.66 -5.29
CA LEU A 51 -2.20 10.84 -6.26
C LEU A 51 -0.80 10.54 -5.67
N PRO A 52 -0.42 11.10 -4.50
CA PRO A 52 0.84 10.71 -3.88
C PRO A 52 0.92 9.21 -3.54
N GLY A 53 -0.17 8.62 -3.06
CA GLY A 53 -0.25 7.19 -2.79
C GLY A 53 0.06 6.34 -4.02
N ALA A 54 -0.53 6.69 -5.18
CA ALA A 54 -0.28 6.02 -6.44
C ALA A 54 1.19 6.15 -6.90
N VAL A 55 1.75 7.37 -6.85
CA VAL A 55 3.14 7.63 -7.27
C VAL A 55 4.14 6.87 -6.40
N PHE A 56 3.97 6.89 -5.08
CA PHE A 56 4.85 6.15 -4.18
C PHE A 56 4.66 4.64 -4.27
N GLY A 57 3.44 4.18 -4.54
CA GLY A 57 3.14 2.77 -4.82
C GLY A 57 3.85 2.29 -6.08
N PHE A 58 3.77 3.07 -7.17
CA PHE A 58 4.48 2.78 -8.41
C PHE A 58 5.99 2.70 -8.21
N ALA A 59 6.57 3.73 -7.61
CA ALA A 59 8.02 3.80 -7.41
C ALA A 59 8.52 2.68 -6.48
N GLY A 60 7.82 2.42 -5.38
CA GLY A 60 8.18 1.36 -4.44
C GLY A 60 8.05 -0.03 -5.06
N GLY A 61 6.97 -0.29 -5.81
CA GLY A 61 6.78 -1.54 -6.53
C GLY A 61 7.85 -1.78 -7.58
N LEU A 62 8.22 -0.74 -8.35
CA LEU A 62 9.28 -0.84 -9.35
C LEU A 62 10.63 -1.20 -8.71
N VAL A 63 10.93 -0.64 -7.54
CA VAL A 63 12.15 -1.00 -6.80
C VAL A 63 12.13 -2.46 -6.40
N VAL A 64 11.00 -2.98 -5.90
CA VAL A 64 10.87 -4.40 -5.54
C VAL A 64 11.01 -5.28 -6.77
N ASP A 65 10.28 -5.00 -7.86
CA ASP A 65 10.34 -5.78 -9.10
C ASP A 65 11.78 -5.88 -9.64
N LEU A 66 12.54 -4.76 -9.58
CA LEU A 66 13.95 -4.74 -10.00
C LEU A 66 14.87 -5.55 -9.09
N LEU A 67 14.61 -5.58 -7.79
CA LEU A 67 15.45 -6.27 -6.81
C LEU A 67 15.17 -7.76 -6.75
N THR A 68 13.93 -8.17 -6.98
CA THR A 68 13.52 -9.59 -6.99
C THR A 68 13.76 -10.26 -8.34
N LEU A 69 14.05 -9.47 -9.39
CA LEU A 69 14.15 -9.96 -10.78
C LEU A 69 12.87 -10.69 -11.23
N ASP A 70 11.76 -10.31 -10.65
CA ASP A 70 10.43 -10.82 -11.00
C ASP A 70 9.87 -10.12 -12.24
N THR A 71 8.67 -10.50 -12.69
CA THR A 71 8.05 -9.88 -13.85
C THR A 71 7.83 -8.40 -13.62
N LEU A 72 8.63 -7.58 -14.32
CA LEU A 72 8.63 -6.11 -14.15
C LEU A 72 7.24 -5.52 -14.34
N GLY A 73 6.80 -4.72 -13.38
CA GLY A 73 5.58 -3.94 -13.45
C GLY A 73 4.39 -4.54 -12.72
N ILE A 74 4.39 -5.82 -12.34
CA ILE A 74 3.25 -6.44 -11.63
C ILE A 74 3.11 -5.80 -10.26
N THR A 75 4.15 -5.82 -9.44
CA THR A 75 4.13 -5.22 -8.10
C THR A 75 3.91 -3.72 -8.18
N SER A 76 4.54 -3.04 -9.15
CA SER A 76 4.32 -1.61 -9.41
C SER A 76 2.86 -1.29 -9.67
N LEU A 77 2.18 -2.07 -10.51
CA LEU A 77 0.79 -1.83 -10.87
C LEU A 77 -0.14 -2.10 -9.69
N VAL A 78 0.07 -3.22 -8.99
CA VAL A 78 -0.69 -3.59 -7.79
C VAL A 78 -0.58 -2.50 -6.72
N LEU A 79 0.65 -2.05 -6.41
CA LEU A 79 0.88 -1.04 -5.38
C LEU A 79 0.42 0.37 -5.81
N THR A 80 0.44 0.68 -7.10
CA THR A 80 -0.13 1.92 -7.63
C THR A 80 -1.63 2.00 -7.33
N LEU A 81 -2.36 0.93 -7.66
CA LEU A 81 -3.79 0.84 -7.38
C LEU A 81 -4.07 0.83 -5.87
N ALA A 82 -3.28 0.09 -5.10
CA ALA A 82 -3.37 0.05 -3.64
C ALA A 82 -3.23 1.44 -3.03
N GLY A 83 -2.21 2.19 -3.41
CA GLY A 83 -1.96 3.56 -2.93
C GLY A 83 -3.04 4.55 -3.36
N PHE A 84 -3.52 4.44 -4.61
CA PHE A 84 -4.60 5.26 -5.12
C PHE A 84 -5.91 5.05 -4.34
N TRP A 85 -6.36 3.80 -4.21
CA TRP A 85 -7.60 3.47 -3.51
C TRP A 85 -7.52 3.78 -2.02
N ALA A 86 -6.37 3.55 -1.37
CA ALA A 86 -6.15 3.96 0.02
C ALA A 86 -6.32 5.47 0.18
N GLY A 87 -5.72 6.25 -0.73
CA GLY A 87 -5.84 7.70 -0.72
C GLY A 87 -7.27 8.18 -0.94
N ARG A 88 -7.99 7.61 -1.89
CA ARG A 88 -9.42 7.90 -2.13
C ARG A 88 -10.28 7.60 -0.91
N TYR A 89 -10.03 6.46 -0.27
CA TYR A 89 -10.72 6.12 0.97
C TYR A 89 -10.43 7.13 2.08
N GLY A 90 -9.16 7.57 2.25
CA GLY A 90 -8.79 8.60 3.21
C GLY A 90 -9.43 9.97 2.92
N GLU A 91 -9.57 10.34 1.64
CA GLU A 91 -10.21 11.59 1.20
C GLU A 91 -11.73 11.59 1.46
N THR A 92 -12.39 10.44 1.34
CA THR A 92 -13.86 10.33 1.47
C THR A 92 -14.32 10.03 2.90
N THR A 93 -13.55 9.23 3.66
CA THR A 93 -14.00 8.71 4.97
C THR A 93 -13.51 9.55 6.15
N GLY A 94 -12.59 10.47 5.92
CA GLY A 94 -11.93 11.26 6.95
C GLY A 94 -10.71 10.53 7.55
N ARG A 95 -9.61 11.27 7.62
CA ARG A 95 -8.29 10.76 8.06
C ARG A 95 -8.22 10.40 9.55
N ASP A 96 -9.16 10.88 10.36
CA ASP A 96 -9.11 10.82 11.83
C ASP A 96 -9.72 9.54 12.45
N ARG A 97 -10.29 8.64 11.66
CA ARG A 97 -10.85 7.41 12.22
C ARG A 97 -9.72 6.44 12.59
N ARG A 98 -9.57 6.17 13.88
CA ARG A 98 -8.59 5.17 14.43
C ARG A 98 -8.60 3.82 13.73
N LYS A 99 -9.73 3.42 13.16
CA LYS A 99 -9.91 2.14 12.45
C LYS A 99 -9.65 2.23 10.94
N ALA A 100 -9.47 3.43 10.38
CA ALA A 100 -9.27 3.62 8.94
C ALA A 100 -8.07 2.82 8.38
N PRO A 101 -6.90 2.78 9.04
CA PRO A 101 -5.77 1.98 8.55
C PRO A 101 -6.06 0.48 8.51
N LEU A 102 -6.77 -0.06 9.51
CA LEU A 102 -7.12 -1.49 9.56
C LEU A 102 -8.06 -1.86 8.41
N VAL A 103 -9.12 -1.07 8.21
CA VAL A 103 -10.09 -1.32 7.13
C VAL A 103 -9.41 -1.17 5.76
N ALA A 104 -8.62 -0.13 5.57
CA ALA A 104 -7.91 0.10 4.32
C ALA A 104 -6.90 -1.01 4.02
N VAL A 105 -6.03 -1.36 4.98
CA VAL A 105 -5.04 -2.43 4.80
C VAL A 105 -5.75 -3.76 4.53
N GLY A 106 -6.78 -4.11 5.29
CA GLY A 106 -7.51 -5.36 5.10
C GLY A 106 -8.15 -5.46 3.72
N ALA A 107 -8.93 -4.45 3.32
CA ALA A 107 -9.60 -4.43 2.02
C ALA A 107 -8.59 -4.43 0.85
N ILE A 108 -7.53 -3.62 0.97
CA ILE A 108 -6.53 -3.50 -0.08
C ILE A 108 -5.64 -4.73 -0.17
N THR A 109 -5.32 -5.41 0.93
CA THR A 109 -4.59 -6.70 0.89
C THR A 109 -5.38 -7.74 0.10
N ILE A 110 -6.69 -7.84 0.32
CA ILE A 110 -7.54 -8.76 -0.45
C ILE A 110 -7.57 -8.36 -1.92
N LEU A 111 -7.80 -7.08 -2.22
CA LEU A 111 -7.86 -6.57 -3.58
C LEU A 111 -6.53 -6.76 -4.31
N ALA A 112 -5.40 -6.46 -3.65
CA ALA A 112 -4.06 -6.65 -4.20
C ALA A 112 -3.75 -8.12 -4.47
N GLY A 113 -4.13 -9.03 -3.57
CA GLY A 113 -3.98 -10.46 -3.77
C GLY A 113 -4.78 -10.98 -4.97
N VAL A 114 -6.05 -10.59 -5.08
CA VAL A 114 -6.91 -10.96 -6.22
C VAL A 114 -6.38 -10.36 -7.53
N PHE A 115 -5.98 -9.11 -7.52
CA PHE A 115 -5.49 -8.42 -8.70
C PHE A 115 -4.12 -8.96 -9.14
N GLY A 116 -3.20 -9.19 -8.21
CA GLY A 116 -1.92 -9.82 -8.48
C GLY A 116 -2.10 -11.22 -9.10
N PHE A 117 -3.00 -12.03 -8.52
CA PHE A 117 -3.35 -13.32 -9.10
C PHE A 117 -3.88 -13.21 -10.54
N LEU A 118 -4.76 -12.26 -10.79
CA LEU A 118 -5.31 -12.03 -12.13
C LEU A 118 -4.21 -11.67 -13.14
N LEU A 119 -3.25 -10.83 -12.73
CA LEU A 119 -2.13 -10.43 -13.59
C LEU A 119 -1.22 -11.63 -13.92
N HIS A 120 -0.82 -12.43 -12.92
CA HIS A 120 -0.03 -13.65 -13.16
C HIS A 120 -0.77 -14.64 -14.07
N TYR A 121 -2.07 -14.82 -13.87
CA TYR A 121 -2.89 -15.66 -14.72
C TYR A 121 -2.93 -15.16 -16.18
N LEU A 122 -3.07 -13.84 -16.38
CA LEU A 122 -3.09 -13.24 -17.72
C LEU A 122 -1.74 -13.34 -18.44
N LEU A 123 -0.64 -13.37 -17.68
CA LEU A 123 0.71 -13.54 -18.22
C LEU A 123 1.05 -15.00 -18.54
N GLY A 124 0.12 -15.94 -18.31
CA GLY A 124 0.30 -17.36 -18.63
C GLY A 124 1.25 -18.09 -17.69
N GLU A 125 1.52 -17.52 -16.51
CA GLU A 125 2.25 -18.24 -15.47
C GLU A 125 1.37 -19.38 -14.93
N ASP A 126 1.90 -20.63 -14.95
CA ASP A 126 1.18 -21.81 -14.46
C ASP A 126 0.89 -21.66 -12.97
N VAL A 127 -0.30 -21.15 -12.70
CA VAL A 127 -0.76 -20.95 -11.34
C VAL A 127 -1.33 -22.28 -10.85
N VAL A 128 -0.50 -23.16 -10.30
CA VAL A 128 -0.91 -24.22 -9.35
C VAL A 128 -1.59 -23.56 -8.11
N ALA A 129 -1.99 -22.38 -8.27
CA ALA A 129 -2.14 -21.25 -7.39
C ALA A 129 -3.53 -21.09 -6.83
N ARG A 130 -4.55 -21.77 -7.31
CA ARG A 130 -5.88 -21.59 -6.67
C ARG A 130 -5.86 -22.03 -5.20
N HIS A 131 -5.13 -23.09 -4.90
CA HIS A 131 -4.97 -23.57 -3.54
C HIS A 131 -3.93 -22.73 -2.77
N ALA A 132 -2.81 -22.39 -3.41
CA ALA A 132 -1.78 -21.57 -2.81
C ALA A 132 -2.25 -20.14 -2.52
N LEU A 133 -3.05 -19.53 -3.40
CA LEU A 133 -3.59 -18.19 -3.18
C LEU A 133 -4.49 -18.14 -1.94
N VAL A 134 -5.45 -19.06 -1.83
CA VAL A 134 -6.37 -19.07 -0.69
C VAL A 134 -5.64 -19.39 0.60
N THR A 135 -4.68 -20.30 0.59
CA THR A 135 -3.88 -20.66 1.77
C THR A 135 -2.88 -19.57 2.16
N ALA A 136 -2.35 -18.81 1.20
CA ALA A 136 -1.45 -17.69 1.46
C ALA A 136 -2.18 -16.40 1.85
N LEU A 137 -3.35 -16.13 1.27
CA LEU A 137 -4.08 -14.88 1.50
C LEU A 137 -4.50 -14.68 2.95
N VAL A 138 -4.96 -15.74 3.61
CA VAL A 138 -5.43 -15.67 5.00
C VAL A 138 -4.29 -15.31 5.98
N PRO A 139 -3.14 -16.00 5.99
CA PRO A 139 -2.03 -15.62 6.85
C PRO A 139 -1.41 -14.27 6.46
N THR A 140 -1.32 -13.93 5.18
CA THR A 140 -0.88 -12.60 4.73
C THR A 140 -1.80 -11.51 5.25
N LEU A 141 -3.11 -11.68 5.14
CA LEU A 141 -4.09 -10.74 5.68
C LEU A 141 -3.95 -10.57 7.19
N ALA A 142 -3.78 -11.67 7.93
CA ALA A 142 -3.61 -11.62 9.38
C ALA A 142 -2.32 -10.88 9.78
N LEU A 143 -1.20 -11.15 9.10
CA LEU A 143 0.08 -10.48 9.33
C LEU A 143 0.00 -8.98 9.00
N ASN A 144 -0.60 -8.63 7.86
CA ASN A 144 -0.77 -7.24 7.43
C ASN A 144 -1.67 -6.46 8.40
N LEU A 145 -2.77 -7.06 8.88
CA LEU A 145 -3.65 -6.43 9.86
C LEU A 145 -2.96 -6.24 11.21
N LEU A 146 -2.17 -7.21 11.66
CA LEU A 146 -1.42 -7.11 12.92
C LEU A 146 -0.42 -5.93 12.88
N LEU A 147 0.24 -5.74 11.74
CA LEU A 147 1.23 -4.70 11.56
C LEU A 147 0.67 -3.38 11.02
N ALA A 148 -0.59 -3.34 10.59
CA ALA A 148 -1.21 -2.13 10.04
C ALA A 148 -1.12 -0.93 10.98
N LEU A 149 -1.46 -1.08 12.25
CA LEU A 149 -1.46 0.03 13.21
C LEU A 149 -0.05 0.51 13.57
N PRO A 150 0.91 -0.36 13.97
CA PRO A 150 2.24 0.10 14.31
C PRO A 150 2.98 0.70 13.13
N VAL A 151 2.86 0.11 11.94
CA VAL A 151 3.48 0.64 10.72
C VAL A 151 2.85 1.97 10.33
N HIS A 152 1.51 2.08 10.35
CA HIS A 152 0.83 3.34 10.09
C HIS A 152 1.27 4.45 11.07
N ALA A 153 1.38 4.13 12.37
CA ALA A 153 1.85 5.08 13.38
C ALA A 153 3.30 5.53 13.12
N LEU A 154 4.16 4.59 12.69
CA LEU A 154 5.55 4.89 12.34
C LEU A 154 5.63 5.80 11.11
N VAL A 155 4.89 5.47 10.05
CA VAL A 155 4.82 6.28 8.81
C VAL A 155 4.31 7.68 9.13
N ARG A 156 3.24 7.80 9.93
CA ARG A 156 2.69 9.09 10.35
C ARG A 156 3.72 9.95 11.10
N ARG A 157 4.50 9.34 11.99
CA ARG A 157 5.58 10.04 12.72
C ARG A 157 6.70 10.50 11.80
N SER A 158 7.10 9.68 10.85
CA SER A 158 8.23 9.95 9.95
C SER A 158 7.89 10.99 8.87
N VAL A 159 6.68 10.94 8.35
CA VAL A 159 6.26 11.74 7.18
C VAL A 159 5.52 13.02 7.61
N GLY A 160 4.93 13.04 8.83
CA GLY A 160 4.05 14.09 9.29
C GLY A 160 2.68 14.07 8.60
N GLU A 161 1.74 14.83 9.13
CA GLU A 161 0.43 14.99 8.52
C GLU A 161 0.55 15.90 7.29
N GLY A 162 0.00 15.45 6.16
CA GLY A 162 -0.13 16.30 4.97
C GLY A 162 -1.09 17.47 5.27
N PRO A 163 -1.03 18.55 4.48
CA PRO A 163 -1.99 19.64 4.62
C PRO A 163 -3.40 19.06 4.55
N ALA A 164 -4.24 19.46 5.50
CA ALA A 164 -5.66 19.13 5.47
C ALA A 164 -6.22 19.57 4.12
N VAL A 165 -6.92 18.66 3.41
CA VAL A 165 -7.72 19.07 2.27
C VAL A 165 -8.83 19.91 2.86
N GLU A 166 -8.73 21.23 2.70
CA GLU A 166 -9.84 22.11 3.08
C GLU A 166 -11.07 21.62 2.30
N PRO A 167 -12.20 21.36 2.99
CA PRO A 167 -13.44 21.10 2.29
C PRO A 167 -13.70 22.30 1.39
N VAL A 168 -14.02 22.03 0.12
CA VAL A 168 -14.42 23.06 -0.83
C VAL A 168 -15.52 23.89 -0.14
N ARG A 169 -15.18 25.13 0.25
CA ARG A 169 -16.19 26.05 0.72
C ARG A 169 -17.21 26.19 -0.39
N GLU A 170 -18.44 25.74 -0.14
CA GLU A 170 -19.55 26.11 -0.98
C GLU A 170 -19.49 27.64 -1.12
N VAL A 171 -19.30 28.08 -2.35
CA VAL A 171 -19.38 29.50 -2.68
C VAL A 171 -20.85 29.87 -2.41
N GLU A 172 -21.10 30.52 -1.29
CA GLU A 172 -22.37 31.12 -1.02
C GLU A 172 -22.64 32.08 -2.17
N VAL A 173 -23.51 31.65 -3.09
CA VAL A 173 -24.02 32.53 -4.15
C VAL A 173 -24.92 33.54 -3.45
N VAL A 174 -24.35 34.70 -3.15
CA VAL A 174 -25.12 35.86 -2.71
C VAL A 174 -25.96 36.30 -3.93
N VAL A 175 -27.23 35.99 -3.86
CA VAL A 175 -28.25 36.51 -4.77
C VAL A 175 -28.71 37.88 -4.29
#